data_b8dc241d6817610960f803c551b599fa
#
_entry.id   b8dc241d6817610960f803c551b599fa
#
_cell.length_a   1.000
_cell.length_b   1.000
_cell.length_c   1.000
_cell.angle_alpha   90.00
_cell.angle_beta   90.00
_cell.angle_gamma   90.00
#
_symmetry.space_group_name_H-M   'P 1'
#
loop_
_entity.id
_entity.type
_entity.pdbx_description
1 polymer ?
#
loop_
_entity_poly.entity_id
_entity_poly.type
_entity_poly.pdbx_seq_one_letter_code
_entity_poly.pdbx_strand_id
1 'polypeptide(L)'
;MFIKTLTSLWIAVLAALAFTASAQAQAQDLTGKVTRTPTGYLMVLRNGDDVLAHIERLAVVEQIQSASIFGIGFMREATFGFYDFSRKVFDPKTFKDVEMANLTGSIAWKEGKPSIHAHGIVTDATFIGAGGHFLGMTVGTGSCEITVILHPHKLERFVDPAIGANVLGLHPGAK
;
A
#
# COMPACT_ATOMS: atom_id res chain seq x y z
N MET A 1 45.43 15.18 11.16
CA MET A 1 44.44 14.12 11.41
C MET A 1 43.05 14.66 11.77
N PHE A 2 42.75 15.94 11.47
CA PHE A 2 41.47 16.60 11.87
C PHE A 2 40.45 16.87 10.72
N ILE A 3 40.79 16.58 9.47
CA ILE A 3 39.93 16.91 8.33
C ILE A 3 38.87 15.84 8.04
N LYS A 4 39.10 14.57 8.41
CA LYS A 4 38.17 13.46 8.16
C LYS A 4 36.90 13.47 9.04
N THR A 5 36.92 14.11 10.20
CA THR A 5 35.79 14.15 11.15
C THR A 5 34.74 15.19 10.80
N LEU A 6 35.14 16.33 10.18
CA LEU A 6 34.19 17.35 9.78
C LEU A 6 33.30 16.91 8.59
N THR A 7 33.86 16.23 7.59
CA THR A 7 33.11 15.76 6.42
C THR A 7 32.04 14.73 6.79
N SER A 8 32.32 13.84 7.75
CA SER A 8 31.37 12.85 8.24
C SER A 8 30.16 13.47 8.96
N LEU A 9 30.38 14.55 9.69
CA LEU A 9 29.32 15.26 10.42
C LEU A 9 28.37 15.98 9.46
N TRP A 10 28.90 16.63 8.41
CA TRP A 10 28.09 17.31 7.40
C TRP A 10 27.24 16.32 6.57
N ILE A 11 27.75 15.15 6.24
CA ILE A 11 27.02 14.11 5.51
C ILE A 11 25.86 13.59 6.38
N ALA A 12 26.07 13.37 7.68
CA ALA A 12 25.04 12.92 8.60
C ALA A 12 23.92 13.97 8.78
N VAL A 13 24.26 15.25 8.87
CA VAL A 13 23.31 16.36 9.00
C VAL A 13 22.47 16.50 7.71
N LEU A 14 23.11 16.45 6.54
CA LEU A 14 22.39 16.51 5.26
C LEU A 14 21.46 15.30 5.06
N ALA A 15 21.86 14.11 5.45
CA ALA A 15 21.03 12.92 5.38
C ALA A 15 19.82 13.02 6.34
N ALA A 16 20.01 13.55 7.55
CA ALA A 16 18.92 13.77 8.51
C ALA A 16 17.91 14.81 8.00
N LEU A 17 18.39 15.92 7.42
CA LEU A 17 17.53 16.95 6.83
C LEU A 17 16.74 16.44 5.61
N ALA A 18 17.36 15.63 4.76
CA ALA A 18 16.69 15.01 3.63
C ALA A 18 15.61 14.01 4.08
N PHE A 19 15.86 13.24 5.13
CA PHE A 19 14.91 12.30 5.70
C PHE A 19 13.70 13.02 6.32
N THR A 20 13.92 14.10 7.06
CA THR A 20 12.81 14.90 7.63
C THR A 20 11.97 15.59 6.56
N ALA A 21 12.57 16.13 5.52
CA ALA A 21 11.85 16.75 4.40
C ALA A 21 10.98 15.73 3.65
N SER A 22 11.49 14.53 3.44
CA SER A 22 10.74 13.43 2.80
C SER A 22 9.55 12.97 3.67
N ALA A 23 9.74 12.82 4.97
CA ALA A 23 8.66 12.46 5.90
C ALA A 23 7.56 13.55 5.97
N GLN A 24 7.95 14.82 5.97
CA GLN A 24 7.01 15.94 5.94
C GLN A 24 6.21 16.00 4.62
N ALA A 25 6.86 15.77 3.48
CA ALA A 25 6.18 15.73 2.18
C ALA A 25 5.15 14.58 2.13
N GLN A 26 5.49 13.40 2.68
CA GLN A 26 4.57 12.26 2.76
C GLN A 26 3.37 12.54 3.67
N ALA A 27 3.59 13.17 4.82
CA ALA A 27 2.52 13.56 5.74
C ALA A 27 1.60 14.63 5.11
N GLN A 28 2.18 15.59 4.37
CA GLN A 28 1.42 16.65 3.70
C GLN A 28 0.49 16.11 2.61
N ASP A 29 0.89 15.06 1.89
CA ASP A 29 0.07 14.42 0.86
C ASP A 29 -1.15 13.67 1.44
N LEU A 30 -1.11 13.27 2.71
CA LEU A 30 -2.24 12.68 3.43
C LEU A 30 -3.18 13.71 4.08
N THR A 31 -2.80 15.00 4.09
CA THR A 31 -3.59 16.06 4.74
C THR A 31 -4.96 16.19 4.08
N GLY A 32 -6.01 16.13 4.91
CA GLY A 32 -7.40 16.20 4.45
C GLY A 32 -7.91 14.93 3.75
N LYS A 33 -7.07 13.89 3.61
CA LYS A 33 -7.46 12.61 3.00
C LYS A 33 -7.66 11.51 4.04
N VAL A 34 -7.16 11.67 5.26
CA VAL A 34 -7.17 10.64 6.30
C VAL A 34 -7.71 11.20 7.60
N THR A 35 -8.54 10.42 8.27
CA THR A 35 -8.98 10.68 9.64
C THR A 35 -8.81 9.44 10.50
N ARG A 36 -8.46 9.64 11.78
CA ARG A 36 -8.34 8.56 12.75
C ARG A 36 -9.72 8.09 13.20
N THR A 37 -9.90 6.80 13.40
CA THR A 37 -11.08 6.15 13.96
C THR A 37 -10.70 5.39 15.23
N PRO A 38 -11.65 4.93 16.05
CA PRO A 38 -11.35 4.13 17.23
C PRO A 38 -10.56 2.83 16.93
N THR A 39 -10.71 2.26 15.73
CA THR A 39 -10.08 1.00 15.33
C THR A 39 -8.93 1.17 14.34
N GLY A 40 -8.65 2.41 13.88
CA GLY A 40 -7.61 2.68 12.90
C GLY A 40 -7.81 3.96 12.13
N TYR A 41 -8.09 3.89 10.82
CA TYR A 41 -8.18 5.06 9.95
C TYR A 41 -9.29 4.89 8.90
N LEU A 42 -9.89 6.01 8.52
CA LEU A 42 -10.65 6.15 7.29
C LEU A 42 -9.86 7.06 6.35
N MET A 43 -9.65 6.60 5.12
CA MET A 43 -8.99 7.33 4.06
C MET A 43 -9.98 7.59 2.93
N VAL A 44 -10.03 8.83 2.42
CA VAL A 44 -10.86 9.21 1.28
C VAL A 44 -9.97 9.82 0.21
N LEU A 45 -9.81 9.10 -0.88
CA LEU A 45 -9.00 9.49 -2.02
C LEU A 45 -9.85 10.07 -3.14
N ARG A 46 -9.25 10.90 -3.97
CA ARG A 46 -9.90 11.66 -5.04
C ARG A 46 -9.28 11.35 -6.40
N ASN A 47 -9.90 11.89 -7.44
CA ASN A 47 -9.47 11.68 -8.82
C ASN A 47 -7.96 11.93 -9.00
N GLY A 48 -7.27 10.95 -9.56
CA GLY A 48 -5.84 10.94 -9.82
C GLY A 48 -4.98 10.34 -8.72
N ASP A 49 -5.53 10.12 -7.51
CA ASP A 49 -4.77 9.50 -6.41
C ASP A 49 -4.49 8.02 -6.71
N ASP A 50 -3.25 7.59 -6.45
CA ASP A 50 -2.86 6.18 -6.46
C ASP A 50 -3.24 5.54 -5.11
N VAL A 51 -4.13 4.56 -5.13
CA VAL A 51 -4.68 3.95 -3.93
C VAL A 51 -3.63 3.19 -3.13
N LEU A 52 -2.85 2.33 -3.80
CA LEU A 52 -1.85 1.50 -3.11
C LEU A 52 -0.72 2.37 -2.52
N ALA A 53 -0.24 3.36 -3.28
CA ALA A 53 0.80 4.27 -2.81
C ALA A 53 0.34 5.10 -1.60
N HIS A 54 -0.94 5.53 -1.53
CA HIS A 54 -1.47 6.24 -0.37
C HIS A 54 -1.61 5.33 0.86
N ILE A 55 -2.01 4.06 0.70
CA ILE A 55 -2.05 3.08 1.79
C ILE A 55 -0.64 2.82 2.32
N GLU A 56 0.36 2.61 1.44
CA GLU A 56 1.76 2.44 1.84
C GLU A 56 2.29 3.65 2.60
N ARG A 57 1.99 4.86 2.11
CA ARG A 57 2.38 6.12 2.75
C ARG A 57 1.75 6.28 4.13
N LEU A 58 0.45 5.97 4.27
CA LEU A 58 -0.22 5.95 5.57
C LEU A 58 0.47 4.98 6.53
N ALA A 59 0.82 3.78 6.06
CA ALA A 59 1.50 2.79 6.89
C ALA A 59 2.87 3.28 7.40
N VAL A 60 3.61 4.03 6.58
CA VAL A 60 4.91 4.63 6.99
C VAL A 60 4.71 5.77 7.97
N VAL A 61 3.84 6.75 7.64
CA VAL A 61 3.63 7.97 8.44
C VAL A 61 3.07 7.65 9.82
N GLU A 62 2.08 6.77 9.89
CA GLU A 62 1.42 6.37 11.13
C GLU A 62 2.07 5.15 11.81
N GLN A 63 3.18 4.66 11.28
CA GLN A 63 3.93 3.51 11.79
C GLN A 63 3.03 2.27 12.03
N ILE A 64 2.10 2.03 11.09
CA ILE A 64 1.15 0.91 11.17
C ILE A 64 1.91 -0.42 11.12
N GLN A 65 1.86 -1.17 12.19
CA GLN A 65 2.56 -2.46 12.32
C GLN A 65 1.95 -3.55 11.42
N SER A 66 0.62 -3.60 11.37
CA SER A 66 -0.18 -4.37 10.44
C SER A 66 -1.64 -3.94 10.53
N ALA A 67 -2.42 -4.23 9.50
CA ALA A 67 -3.84 -3.89 9.47
C ALA A 67 -4.58 -4.77 8.47
N SER A 68 -5.92 -4.88 8.64
CA SER A 68 -6.85 -5.23 7.57
C SER A 68 -7.30 -3.97 6.86
N ILE A 69 -7.53 -4.06 5.55
CA ILE A 69 -8.04 -2.96 4.74
C ILE A 69 -9.27 -3.39 3.95
N PHE A 70 -10.24 -2.48 3.86
CA PHE A 70 -11.47 -2.65 3.09
C PHE A 70 -11.75 -1.36 2.33
N GLY A 71 -12.33 -1.47 1.13
CA GLY A 71 -12.60 -0.27 0.35
C GLY A 71 -13.62 -0.45 -0.74
N ILE A 72 -14.18 0.69 -1.16
CA ILE A 72 -15.07 0.86 -2.31
C ILE A 72 -14.71 2.15 -3.04
N GLY A 73 -15.12 2.29 -4.28
CA GLY A 73 -14.92 3.56 -4.99
C GLY A 73 -14.97 3.41 -6.50
N PHE A 74 -14.70 4.52 -7.21
CA PHE A 74 -14.65 4.53 -8.66
C PHE A 74 -13.21 4.69 -9.13
N MET A 75 -12.77 3.78 -10.01
CA MET A 75 -11.41 3.74 -10.53
C MET A 75 -11.37 4.22 -11.99
N ARG A 76 -10.50 5.19 -12.29
CA ARG A 76 -10.13 5.50 -13.67
C ARG A 76 -9.38 4.32 -14.28
N GLU A 77 -8.57 3.64 -13.46
CA GLU A 77 -7.82 2.47 -13.88
C GLU A 77 -7.60 1.53 -12.70
N ALA A 78 -7.83 0.23 -12.94
CA ALA A 78 -7.53 -0.84 -12.01
C ALA A 78 -6.81 -1.97 -12.74
N THR A 79 -5.62 -2.33 -12.28
CA THR A 79 -4.83 -3.43 -12.83
C THR A 79 -4.85 -4.60 -11.87
N PHE A 80 -5.33 -5.74 -12.34
CA PHE A 80 -5.25 -7.01 -11.63
C PHE A 80 -4.13 -7.87 -12.18
N GLY A 81 -3.61 -8.76 -11.34
CA GLY A 81 -2.69 -9.81 -11.74
C GLY A 81 -3.21 -11.18 -11.34
N PHE A 82 -3.13 -12.13 -12.27
CA PHE A 82 -3.24 -13.55 -11.96
C PHE A 82 -1.83 -14.12 -11.82
N TYR A 83 -1.52 -14.72 -10.66
CA TYR A 83 -0.18 -15.25 -10.43
C TYR A 83 -0.04 -16.63 -11.04
N ASP A 84 0.85 -16.75 -12.03
CA ASP A 84 1.23 -18.03 -12.63
C ASP A 84 2.33 -18.68 -11.78
N PHE A 85 1.98 -19.69 -11.02
CA PHE A 85 2.89 -20.39 -10.12
C PHE A 85 3.98 -21.18 -10.89
N SER A 86 3.75 -21.54 -12.14
CA SER A 86 4.75 -22.27 -12.95
C SER A 86 5.86 -21.34 -13.44
N ARG A 87 5.51 -20.12 -13.83
CA ARG A 87 6.42 -19.07 -14.29
C ARG A 87 6.89 -18.14 -13.16
N LYS A 88 6.22 -18.19 -12.01
CA LYS A 88 6.44 -17.32 -10.84
C LYS A 88 6.32 -15.82 -11.16
N VAL A 89 5.34 -15.46 -11.97
CA VAL A 89 5.06 -14.08 -12.40
C VAL A 89 3.56 -13.80 -12.42
N PHE A 90 3.21 -12.51 -12.33
CA PHE A 90 1.84 -12.06 -12.55
C PHE A 90 1.57 -11.85 -14.04
N ASP A 91 0.40 -12.30 -14.50
CA ASP A 91 -0.19 -11.92 -15.78
C ASP A 91 -1.14 -10.74 -15.53
N PRO A 92 -0.77 -9.51 -15.93
CA PRO A 92 -1.56 -8.32 -15.63
C PRO A 92 -2.70 -8.13 -16.62
N LYS A 93 -3.83 -7.58 -16.11
CA LYS A 93 -4.92 -7.08 -16.93
C LYS A 93 -5.48 -5.79 -16.34
N THR A 94 -5.59 -4.75 -17.17
CA THR A 94 -6.05 -3.42 -16.77
C THR A 94 -7.48 -3.19 -17.26
N PHE A 95 -8.30 -2.61 -16.38
CA PHE A 95 -9.66 -2.17 -16.63
C PHE A 95 -9.74 -0.65 -16.40
N LYS A 96 -10.55 0.05 -17.21
CA LYS A 96 -10.70 1.51 -17.14
C LYS A 96 -12.14 1.89 -16.87
N ASP A 97 -12.31 3.02 -16.15
CA ASP A 97 -13.60 3.61 -15.85
C ASP A 97 -14.58 2.59 -15.23
N VAL A 98 -14.15 2.00 -14.11
CA VAL A 98 -14.84 0.91 -13.44
C VAL A 98 -15.15 1.25 -11.98
N GLU A 99 -16.24 0.72 -11.45
CA GLU A 99 -16.55 0.76 -10.02
C GLU A 99 -15.83 -0.36 -9.29
N MET A 100 -15.11 -0.01 -8.24
CA MET A 100 -14.56 -0.98 -7.30
C MET A 100 -15.64 -1.34 -6.28
N ALA A 101 -16.32 -2.47 -6.52
CA ALA A 101 -17.37 -2.99 -5.66
C ALA A 101 -16.86 -3.42 -4.29
N ASN A 102 -15.61 -3.89 -4.23
CA ASN A 102 -14.90 -4.15 -2.99
C ASN A 102 -13.38 -4.17 -3.20
N LEU A 103 -12.68 -3.82 -2.13
CA LEU A 103 -11.27 -4.14 -1.88
C LEU A 103 -11.20 -4.80 -0.52
N THR A 104 -10.47 -5.90 -0.42
CA THR A 104 -10.14 -6.56 0.84
C THR A 104 -8.67 -6.92 0.82
N GLY A 105 -7.98 -6.62 1.91
CA GLY A 105 -6.55 -6.89 1.96
C GLY A 105 -5.94 -6.68 3.33
N SER A 106 -4.62 -6.63 3.35
CA SER A 106 -3.85 -6.42 4.57
C SER A 106 -2.59 -5.62 4.31
N ILE A 107 -2.21 -4.85 5.32
CA ILE A 107 -0.91 -4.19 5.46
C ILE A 107 -0.03 -5.10 6.30
N ALA A 108 1.14 -5.42 5.81
CA ALA A 108 2.23 -6.07 6.53
C ALA A 108 3.55 -5.43 6.10
N TRP A 109 4.67 -5.94 6.56
CA TRP A 109 5.99 -5.42 6.20
C TRP A 109 6.81 -6.48 5.48
N LYS A 110 7.71 -6.04 4.60
CA LYS A 110 8.71 -6.88 3.96
C LYS A 110 10.01 -6.09 3.83
N GLU A 111 11.10 -6.61 4.37
CA GLU A 111 12.41 -5.97 4.27
C GLU A 111 12.41 -4.49 4.67
N GLY A 112 11.67 -4.15 5.74
CA GLY A 112 11.57 -2.80 6.29
C GLY A 112 10.66 -1.84 5.52
N LYS A 113 9.89 -2.32 4.53
CA LYS A 113 8.92 -1.53 3.75
C LYS A 113 7.50 -2.08 3.92
N PRO A 114 6.46 -1.22 3.83
CA PRO A 114 5.09 -1.70 3.75
C PRO A 114 4.91 -2.66 2.58
N SER A 115 4.11 -3.67 2.78
CA SER A 115 3.76 -4.67 1.77
C SER A 115 2.26 -4.87 1.79
N ILE A 116 1.58 -4.27 0.83
CA ILE A 116 0.12 -4.35 0.70
C ILE A 116 -0.21 -5.61 -0.09
N HIS A 117 -1.18 -6.37 0.41
CA HIS A 117 -1.77 -7.49 -0.31
C HIS A 117 -3.27 -7.27 -0.37
N ALA A 118 -3.80 -7.02 -1.54
CA ALA A 118 -5.19 -6.71 -1.73
C ALA A 118 -5.79 -7.46 -2.93
N HIS A 119 -6.99 -7.95 -2.73
CA HIS A 119 -7.86 -8.51 -3.76
C HIS A 119 -9.16 -7.74 -3.81
N GLY A 120 -9.88 -7.83 -4.93
CA GLY A 120 -11.19 -7.23 -5.03
C GLY A 120 -11.85 -7.50 -6.37
N ILE A 121 -12.98 -6.82 -6.56
CA ILE A 121 -13.80 -6.89 -7.77
C ILE A 121 -14.07 -5.47 -8.24
N VAL A 122 -13.94 -5.25 -9.53
CA VAL A 122 -14.45 -4.07 -10.23
C VAL A 122 -15.58 -4.48 -11.20
N THR A 123 -16.48 -3.55 -11.45
CA THR A 123 -17.58 -3.74 -12.42
C THR A 123 -17.58 -2.62 -13.45
N ASP A 124 -17.92 -2.94 -14.68
CA ASP A 124 -18.14 -1.95 -15.74
C ASP A 124 -19.59 -1.45 -15.76
N ALA A 125 -19.92 -0.55 -16.69
CA ALA A 125 -21.26 0.01 -16.86
C ALA A 125 -22.34 -1.03 -17.27
N THR A 126 -21.94 -2.24 -17.61
CA THR A 126 -22.85 -3.36 -17.90
C THR A 126 -23.03 -4.28 -16.69
N PHE A 127 -22.47 -3.91 -15.54
CA PHE A 127 -22.47 -4.69 -14.29
C PHE A 127 -21.73 -6.03 -14.38
N ILE A 128 -20.85 -6.18 -15.39
CA ILE A 128 -20.00 -7.37 -15.49
C ILE A 128 -18.77 -7.16 -14.61
N GLY A 129 -18.55 -8.12 -13.70
CA GLY A 129 -17.44 -8.07 -12.74
C GLY A 129 -16.16 -8.72 -13.26
N ALA A 130 -15.02 -8.12 -12.90
CA ALA A 130 -13.70 -8.71 -13.00
C ALA A 130 -12.97 -8.51 -11.67
N GLY A 131 -12.13 -9.47 -11.28
CA GLY A 131 -11.43 -9.37 -10.00
C GLY A 131 -10.19 -10.24 -9.92
N GLY A 132 -9.43 -10.02 -8.85
CA GLY A 132 -8.19 -10.72 -8.59
C GLY A 132 -7.28 -9.94 -7.64
N HIS A 133 -5.98 -10.19 -7.74
CA HIS A 133 -4.96 -9.46 -6.99
C HIS A 133 -4.72 -8.08 -7.61
N PHE A 134 -4.85 -7.02 -6.82
CA PHE A 134 -4.57 -5.67 -7.27
C PHE A 134 -3.06 -5.43 -7.42
N LEU A 135 -2.64 -5.02 -8.62
CA LEU A 135 -1.28 -4.56 -8.91
C LEU A 135 -1.17 -3.04 -8.97
N GLY A 136 -2.28 -2.34 -9.22
CA GLY A 136 -2.33 -0.89 -9.27
C GLY A 136 -3.75 -0.38 -9.38
N MET A 137 -4.03 0.80 -8.82
CA MET A 137 -5.34 1.45 -8.87
C MET A 137 -5.18 2.96 -8.83
N THR A 138 -5.83 3.65 -9.78
CA THR A 138 -5.93 5.11 -9.77
C THR A 138 -7.39 5.52 -9.66
N VAL A 139 -7.70 6.39 -8.70
CA VAL A 139 -9.05 6.90 -8.47
C VAL A 139 -9.54 7.70 -9.69
N GLY A 140 -10.77 7.46 -10.09
CA GLY A 140 -11.48 8.15 -11.16
C GLY A 140 -12.38 9.27 -10.65
N THR A 141 -13.45 9.52 -11.41
CA THR A 141 -14.48 10.49 -11.01
C THR A 141 -15.20 10.02 -9.76
N GLY A 142 -15.30 10.87 -8.73
CA GLY A 142 -15.88 10.52 -7.44
C GLY A 142 -14.82 10.36 -6.36
N SER A 143 -14.88 9.28 -5.59
CA SER A 143 -13.96 8.99 -4.49
C SER A 143 -13.64 7.51 -4.38
N CYS A 144 -12.58 7.22 -3.64
CA CYS A 144 -12.29 5.90 -3.12
C CYS A 144 -12.21 6.01 -1.59
N GLU A 145 -12.94 5.15 -0.89
CA GLU A 145 -13.03 5.10 0.56
C GLU A 145 -12.36 3.83 1.06
N ILE A 146 -11.35 3.98 1.90
CA ILE A 146 -10.58 2.87 2.46
C ILE A 146 -10.68 2.91 3.98
N THR A 147 -11.20 1.84 4.57
CA THR A 147 -11.15 1.60 6.02
C THR A 147 -9.93 0.76 6.36
N VAL A 148 -9.16 1.22 7.33
CA VAL A 148 -7.97 0.53 7.85
C VAL A 148 -8.23 0.15 9.30
N ILE A 149 -8.23 -1.16 9.60
CA ILE A 149 -8.41 -1.69 10.97
C ILE A 149 -7.07 -2.22 11.45
N LEU A 150 -6.53 -1.60 12.51
CA LEU A 150 -5.21 -1.92 13.05
C LEU A 150 -5.19 -3.27 13.76
N HIS A 151 -4.08 -3.98 13.62
CA HIS A 151 -3.75 -5.15 14.43
C HIS A 151 -2.65 -4.80 15.44
N PRO A 152 -2.64 -5.44 16.62
CA PRO A 152 -1.72 -5.09 17.71
C PRO A 152 -0.28 -5.58 17.48
N HIS A 153 -0.06 -6.46 16.51
CA HIS A 153 1.25 -7.08 16.28
C HIS A 153 1.80 -6.75 14.90
N LYS A 154 3.12 -6.63 14.80
CA LYS A 154 3.80 -6.50 13.51
C LYS A 154 3.69 -7.84 12.75
N LEU A 155 3.20 -7.77 11.52
CA LEU A 155 3.19 -8.89 10.59
C LEU A 155 4.20 -8.65 9.47
N GLU A 156 4.88 -9.69 9.06
CA GLU A 156 5.86 -9.63 8.00
C GLU A 156 5.55 -10.62 6.88
N ARG A 157 5.94 -10.27 5.65
CA ARG A 157 5.87 -11.16 4.49
C ARG A 157 7.27 -11.60 4.10
N PHE A 158 7.35 -12.80 3.60
CA PHE A 158 8.57 -13.36 3.01
C PHE A 158 8.23 -14.07 1.70
N VAL A 159 9.24 -14.26 0.85
CA VAL A 159 9.09 -15.05 -0.36
C VAL A 159 9.18 -16.53 0.02
N ASP A 160 8.10 -17.27 -0.19
CA ASP A 160 8.16 -18.73 -0.12
C ASP A 160 8.93 -19.26 -1.34
N PRO A 161 10.08 -19.90 -1.15
CA PRO A 161 10.94 -20.33 -2.26
C PRO A 161 10.29 -21.41 -3.13
N ALA A 162 9.39 -22.22 -2.59
CA ALA A 162 8.70 -23.27 -3.33
C ALA A 162 7.78 -22.69 -4.40
N ILE A 163 7.02 -21.66 -4.06
CA ILE A 163 6.03 -21.05 -4.94
C ILE A 163 6.47 -19.71 -5.53
N GLY A 164 7.54 -19.09 -4.99
CA GLY A 164 8.06 -17.81 -5.45
C GLY A 164 7.15 -16.60 -5.13
N ALA A 165 6.12 -16.78 -4.32
CA ALA A 165 5.16 -15.74 -3.96
C ALA A 165 5.39 -15.21 -2.54
N ASN A 166 4.95 -13.97 -2.29
CA ASN A 166 4.97 -13.37 -0.96
C ASN A 166 3.86 -13.99 -0.09
N VAL A 167 4.22 -14.59 1.02
CA VAL A 167 3.30 -15.15 2.00
C VAL A 167 3.39 -14.39 3.33
N LEU A 168 2.29 -14.38 4.08
CA LEU A 168 2.21 -13.73 5.39
C LEU A 168 2.71 -14.67 6.47
N GLY A 169 3.67 -14.22 7.28
CA GLY A 169 4.09 -14.87 8.51
C GLY A 169 3.31 -14.33 9.72
N LEU A 170 2.86 -15.21 10.60
CA LEU A 170 2.15 -14.81 11.83
C LEU A 170 3.10 -14.41 12.97
N HIS A 171 4.38 -14.75 12.85
CA HIS A 171 5.39 -14.42 13.86
C HIS A 171 6.59 -13.74 13.21
N PRO A 172 7.25 -12.78 13.89
CA PRO A 172 8.52 -12.22 13.44
C PRO A 172 9.53 -13.36 13.19
N GLY A 173 10.11 -13.39 11.97
CA GLY A 173 11.07 -14.43 11.60
C GLY A 173 10.47 -15.77 11.15
N ALA A 174 9.16 -15.91 11.02
CA ALA A 174 8.55 -17.07 10.35
C ALA A 174 9.03 -17.12 8.89
N LYS A 175 9.69 -18.22 8.54
CA LYS A 175 10.15 -18.55 7.18
C LYS A 175 9.54 -19.85 6.75
#